data_5baaf8382ce8dd050240d44f2d4d7516
#
_entry.id   5baaf8382ce8dd050240d44f2d4d7516
#
_cell.length_a   1.000
_cell.length_b   1.000
_cell.length_c   1.000
_cell.angle_alpha   90.00
_cell.angle_beta   90.00
_cell.angle_gamma   90.00
#
_symmetry.space_group_name_H-M   'P 1'
#
loop_
_entity.id
_entity.type
_entity.pdbx_description
1 polymer ?
#
loop_
_entity_poly.entity_id
_entity_poly.type
_entity_poly.pdbx_seq_one_letter_code
_entity_poly.pdbx_strand_id
1 'polypeptide(L)'
;MAKIRKTASIENGLMEVIKILSEEEIQTAIGKGASYVRKCSNPDLPQQIDHKDSFMLDKACVEKGKAPPLLTAHEYMIAKEFDKIDTPESKDISQILVRSTILHGKLTELIHHAQDPKSDKGVEISILEKKEINEAITDLENKIMKIKMTIDTKF
;
A
#
# COMPACT_ATOMS: atom_id res chain seq x y z
N MET A 1 -12.53 6.11 24.89
CA MET A 1 -12.01 7.07 23.90
C MET A 1 -11.29 6.31 22.80
N ALA A 2 -11.58 6.62 21.54
CA ALA A 2 -10.82 6.07 20.42
C ALA A 2 -9.39 6.68 20.44
N LYS A 3 -8.35 5.83 20.46
CA LYS A 3 -6.97 6.31 20.44
C LYS A 3 -6.57 6.72 19.05
N ILE A 4 -5.91 7.87 18.94
CA ILE A 4 -5.36 8.36 17.66
C ILE A 4 -4.15 7.49 17.32
N ARG A 5 -4.18 6.84 16.17
CA ARG A 5 -3.05 6.09 15.60
C ARG A 5 -2.42 6.91 14.50
N LYS A 6 -1.09 6.83 14.39
CA LYS A 6 -0.41 7.48 13.26
C LYS A 6 -0.86 6.81 11.97
N THR A 7 -1.25 7.60 11.00
CA THR A 7 -1.57 7.11 9.65
C THR A 7 -0.38 6.30 9.12
N ALA A 8 -0.66 5.20 8.41
CA ALA A 8 0.34 4.31 7.87
C ALA A 8 1.35 3.74 8.91
N SER A 9 0.86 3.43 10.09
CA SER A 9 1.56 2.59 11.06
C SER A 9 0.97 1.18 11.07
N ILE A 10 1.72 0.22 11.61
CA ILE A 10 1.23 -1.16 11.78
C ILE A 10 -0.04 -1.18 12.63
N GLU A 11 -0.10 -0.36 13.67
CA GLU A 11 -1.27 -0.25 14.55
C GLU A 11 -2.52 0.23 13.79
N ASN A 12 -2.32 1.16 12.83
CA ASN A 12 -3.41 1.60 11.96
C ASN A 12 -3.81 0.51 10.96
N GLY A 13 -2.84 -0.18 10.35
CA GLY A 13 -3.09 -1.33 9.49
C GLY A 13 -3.89 -2.42 10.19
N LEU A 14 -3.58 -2.74 11.45
CA LEU A 14 -4.34 -3.69 12.27
C LEU A 14 -5.79 -3.22 12.55
N MET A 15 -6.01 -1.92 12.69
CA MET A 15 -7.37 -1.38 12.80
C MET A 15 -8.17 -1.53 11.51
N GLU A 16 -7.53 -1.36 10.37
CA GLU A 16 -8.19 -1.62 9.07
C GLU A 16 -8.52 -3.12 8.90
N VAL A 17 -7.61 -4.02 9.32
CA VAL A 17 -7.91 -5.46 9.36
C VAL A 17 -9.18 -5.75 10.17
N ILE A 18 -9.34 -5.18 11.35
CA ILE A 18 -10.52 -5.36 12.23
C ILE A 18 -11.81 -4.81 11.58
N LYS A 19 -11.71 -3.80 10.71
CA LYS A 19 -12.85 -3.28 9.96
C LYS A 19 -13.25 -4.18 8.78
N ILE A 20 -12.27 -4.86 8.19
CA ILE A 20 -12.45 -5.71 7.00
C ILE A 20 -12.90 -7.12 7.39
N LEU A 21 -12.25 -7.71 8.40
CA LEU A 21 -12.46 -9.09 8.82
C LEU A 21 -13.37 -9.19 10.06
N SER A 22 -14.25 -10.18 10.04
CA SER A 22 -15.03 -10.56 11.22
C SER A 22 -14.14 -11.23 12.29
N GLU A 23 -14.66 -11.39 13.51
CA GLU A 23 -13.95 -12.07 14.58
C GLU A 23 -13.66 -13.55 14.24
N GLU A 24 -14.59 -14.23 13.58
CA GLU A 24 -14.44 -15.61 13.13
C GLU A 24 -13.38 -15.74 12.03
N GLU A 25 -13.33 -14.81 11.09
CA GLU A 25 -12.31 -14.78 10.02
C GLU A 25 -10.92 -14.54 10.58
N ILE A 26 -10.78 -13.64 11.56
CA ILE A 26 -9.51 -13.40 12.26
C ILE A 26 -9.07 -14.68 13.00
N GLN A 27 -9.99 -15.31 13.75
CA GLN A 27 -9.71 -16.56 14.46
C GLN A 27 -9.29 -17.68 13.50
N THR A 28 -9.93 -17.78 12.34
CA THR A 28 -9.60 -18.78 11.32
C THR A 28 -8.23 -18.50 10.71
N ALA A 29 -7.91 -17.24 10.44
CA ALA A 29 -6.67 -16.85 9.80
C ALA A 29 -5.44 -17.08 10.69
N ILE A 30 -5.50 -16.70 11.97
CA ILE A 30 -4.32 -16.69 12.85
C ILE A 30 -4.46 -17.55 14.12
N GLY A 31 -5.60 -18.20 14.34
CA GLY A 31 -5.85 -18.99 15.56
C GLY A 31 -6.00 -18.15 16.83
N LYS A 32 -6.07 -16.82 16.72
CA LYS A 32 -6.16 -15.87 17.82
C LYS A 32 -7.37 -14.96 17.61
N GLY A 33 -8.06 -14.56 18.68
CA GLY A 33 -9.26 -13.74 18.57
C GLY A 33 -8.97 -12.26 18.24
N ALA A 34 -9.99 -11.53 17.81
CA ALA A 34 -9.88 -10.10 17.49
C ALA A 34 -9.40 -9.25 18.67
N SER A 35 -9.58 -9.70 19.90
CA SER A 35 -9.04 -9.04 21.10
C SER A 35 -7.50 -8.98 21.10
N TYR A 36 -6.82 -10.01 20.57
CA TYR A 36 -5.37 -10.01 20.38
C TYR A 36 -4.97 -8.95 19.36
N VAL A 37 -5.63 -8.90 18.20
CA VAL A 37 -5.35 -7.91 17.16
C VAL A 37 -5.59 -6.49 17.68
N ARG A 38 -6.66 -6.24 18.47
CA ARG A 38 -6.91 -4.95 19.12
C ARG A 38 -5.81 -4.56 20.10
N LYS A 39 -5.24 -5.51 20.86
CA LYS A 39 -4.09 -5.24 21.74
C LYS A 39 -2.85 -4.85 20.93
N CYS A 40 -2.53 -5.59 19.88
CA CYS A 40 -1.41 -5.28 18.98
C CYS A 40 -1.62 -3.93 18.24
N SER A 41 -2.87 -3.51 18.01
CA SER A 41 -3.18 -2.21 17.40
C SER A 41 -3.11 -1.04 18.38
N ASN A 42 -2.84 -1.28 19.65
CA ASN A 42 -2.76 -0.22 20.66
C ASN A 42 -1.30 0.24 20.84
N PRO A 43 -0.94 1.48 20.43
CA PRO A 43 0.44 1.96 20.51
C PRO A 43 0.97 2.11 21.95
N ASP A 44 0.09 2.09 22.96
CA ASP A 44 0.49 2.20 24.38
C ASP A 44 0.80 0.84 25.00
N LEU A 45 0.58 -0.25 24.27
CA LEU A 45 0.89 -1.60 24.74
C LEU A 45 2.16 -2.11 24.06
N PRO A 46 3.01 -2.88 24.76
CA PRO A 46 4.22 -3.45 24.20
C PRO A 46 3.94 -4.60 23.23
N GLN A 47 2.69 -5.04 23.11
CA GLN A 47 2.30 -6.18 22.33
C GLN A 47 2.32 -5.87 20.84
N GLN A 48 3.07 -6.65 20.08
CA GLN A 48 3.19 -6.49 18.63
C GLN A 48 2.65 -7.72 17.91
N ILE A 49 2.22 -7.53 16.68
CA ILE A 49 1.85 -8.63 15.78
C ILE A 49 3.11 -9.31 15.28
N ASP A 50 3.13 -10.63 15.23
CA ASP A 50 4.23 -11.34 14.58
C ASP A 50 4.09 -11.34 13.05
N HIS A 51 5.20 -11.59 12.36
CA HIS A 51 5.25 -11.52 10.90
C HIS A 51 4.31 -12.55 10.23
N LYS A 52 4.19 -13.75 10.80
CA LYS A 52 3.32 -14.80 10.24
C LYS A 52 1.86 -14.42 10.37
N ASP A 53 1.45 -13.94 11.55
CA ASP A 53 0.07 -13.47 11.78
C ASP A 53 -0.25 -12.28 10.87
N SER A 54 0.69 -11.35 10.72
CA SER A 54 0.57 -10.20 9.80
C SER A 54 0.28 -10.66 8.37
N PHE A 55 1.07 -11.60 7.85
CA PHE A 55 0.88 -12.16 6.52
C PHE A 55 -0.48 -12.85 6.37
N MET A 56 -0.90 -13.65 7.35
CA MET A 56 -2.17 -14.39 7.28
C MET A 56 -3.38 -13.47 7.34
N LEU A 57 -3.31 -12.37 8.11
CA LEU A 57 -4.36 -11.36 8.15
C LEU A 57 -4.47 -10.61 6.83
N ASP A 58 -3.36 -10.20 6.23
CA ASP A 58 -3.34 -9.56 4.93
C ASP A 58 -3.88 -10.48 3.83
N LYS A 59 -3.49 -11.77 3.84
CA LYS A 59 -4.02 -12.78 2.93
C LYS A 59 -5.54 -12.86 3.02
N ALA A 60 -6.10 -12.93 4.23
CA ALA A 60 -7.55 -12.97 4.45
C ALA A 60 -8.26 -11.70 3.94
N CYS A 61 -7.63 -10.52 4.07
CA CYS A 61 -8.14 -9.28 3.50
C CYS A 61 -8.17 -9.33 1.96
N VAL A 62 -7.11 -9.84 1.33
CA VAL A 62 -7.01 -9.98 -0.13
C VAL A 62 -8.04 -10.98 -0.66
N GLU A 63 -8.29 -12.09 0.03
CA GLU A 63 -9.34 -13.05 -0.33
C GLU A 63 -10.74 -12.43 -0.34
N LYS A 64 -10.95 -11.35 0.41
CA LYS A 64 -12.17 -10.51 0.39
C LYS A 64 -12.13 -9.38 -0.67
N GLY A 65 -11.14 -9.36 -1.53
CA GLY A 65 -10.97 -8.32 -2.56
C GLY A 65 -10.58 -6.96 -2.01
N LYS A 66 -9.92 -6.92 -0.84
CA LYS A 66 -9.41 -5.69 -0.22
C LYS A 66 -7.87 -5.63 -0.33
N ALA A 67 -7.32 -4.42 -0.33
CA ALA A 67 -5.88 -4.25 -0.26
C ALA A 67 -5.33 -4.82 1.06
N PRO A 68 -4.08 -5.34 1.07
CA PRO A 68 -3.43 -5.87 2.28
C PRO A 68 -3.01 -4.71 3.21
N PRO A 69 -3.67 -4.50 4.38
CA PRO A 69 -3.45 -3.29 5.18
C PRO A 69 -2.06 -3.22 5.83
N LEU A 70 -1.51 -4.37 6.23
CA LEU A 70 -0.23 -4.42 6.93
C LEU A 70 0.95 -4.32 5.96
N LEU A 71 0.86 -4.94 4.79
CA LEU A 71 1.84 -4.74 3.71
C LEU A 71 1.87 -3.27 3.28
N THR A 72 0.71 -2.66 3.06
CA THR A 72 0.59 -1.23 2.73
C THR A 72 1.23 -0.35 3.81
N ALA A 73 1.05 -0.68 5.09
CA ALA A 73 1.69 0.04 6.19
C ALA A 73 3.22 -0.12 6.16
N HIS A 74 3.74 -1.32 5.91
CA HIS A 74 5.18 -1.58 5.77
C HIS A 74 5.80 -0.80 4.62
N GLU A 75 5.18 -0.84 3.44
CA GLU A 75 5.65 -0.10 2.26
C GLU A 75 5.73 1.40 2.55
N TYR A 76 4.71 1.95 3.20
CA TYR A 76 4.69 3.35 3.61
C TYR A 76 5.81 3.69 4.62
N MET A 77 6.03 2.83 5.62
CA MET A 77 7.09 3.04 6.60
C MET A 77 8.48 3.02 5.95
N ILE A 78 8.71 2.08 5.03
CA ILE A 78 9.96 1.98 4.27
C ILE A 78 10.14 3.23 3.40
N ALA A 79 9.12 3.61 2.61
CA ALA A 79 9.18 4.80 1.77
C ALA A 79 9.51 6.07 2.57
N LYS A 80 8.94 6.19 3.77
CA LYS A 80 9.23 7.32 4.68
C LYS A 80 10.68 7.37 5.13
N GLU A 81 11.33 6.24 5.34
CA GLU A 81 12.76 6.21 5.67
C GLU A 81 13.63 6.58 4.47
N PHE A 82 13.25 6.16 3.26
CA PHE A 82 13.94 6.56 2.02
C PHE A 82 13.74 8.05 1.69
N ASP A 83 12.56 8.63 1.93
CA ASP A 83 12.31 10.07 1.71
C ASP A 83 13.14 10.97 2.64
N LYS A 84 13.67 10.46 3.75
CA LYS A 84 14.63 11.18 4.60
C LYS A 84 16.02 11.31 3.95
N ILE A 85 16.31 10.47 2.96
CA ILE A 85 17.58 10.39 2.25
C ILE A 85 17.56 11.23 0.98
N ASP A 86 16.38 11.53 0.44
CA ASP A 86 16.22 12.24 -0.83
C ASP A 86 15.91 13.73 -0.67
N THR A 87 16.50 14.53 -1.57
CA THR A 87 16.42 15.99 -1.70
C THR A 87 14.99 16.56 -1.70
N PRO A 88 14.83 17.86 -1.37
CA PRO A 88 13.54 18.51 -1.23
C PRO A 88 12.82 18.65 -2.57
N GLU A 89 12.23 17.60 -3.08
CA GLU A 89 11.17 17.73 -4.06
C GLU A 89 9.97 18.42 -3.42
N SER A 90 9.49 19.42 -4.11
CA SER A 90 8.35 20.27 -3.78
C SER A 90 7.32 19.60 -2.86
N LYS A 91 7.14 20.20 -1.67
CA LYS A 91 6.08 19.86 -0.71
C LYS A 91 4.69 20.31 -1.18
N ASP A 92 4.53 20.64 -2.46
CA ASP A 92 3.27 21.09 -3.03
C ASP A 92 2.48 19.91 -3.59
N ILE A 93 1.36 19.60 -2.94
CA ILE A 93 0.42 18.54 -3.34
C ILE A 93 -0.01 18.72 -4.79
N SER A 94 -0.24 19.95 -5.24
CA SER A 94 -0.66 20.25 -6.61
C SER A 94 0.36 19.78 -7.64
N GLN A 95 1.65 19.99 -7.38
CA GLN A 95 2.72 19.53 -8.26
C GLN A 95 2.85 18.01 -8.26
N ILE A 96 2.68 17.36 -7.10
CA ILE A 96 2.71 15.89 -7.00
C ILE A 96 1.51 15.31 -7.77
N LEU A 97 0.33 15.91 -7.68
CA LEU A 97 -0.86 15.51 -8.44
C LEU A 97 -0.64 15.61 -9.94
N VAL A 98 -0.09 16.74 -10.44
CA VAL A 98 0.22 16.92 -11.87
C VAL A 98 1.20 15.84 -12.34
N ARG A 99 2.26 15.57 -11.58
CA ARG A 99 3.21 14.50 -11.91
C ARG A 99 2.57 13.11 -11.90
N SER A 100 1.66 12.84 -10.96
CA SER A 100 0.91 11.57 -10.93
C SER A 100 0.02 11.40 -12.17
N THR A 101 -0.60 12.47 -12.63
CA THR A 101 -1.41 12.45 -13.88
C THR A 101 -0.56 12.14 -15.10
N ILE A 102 0.65 12.72 -15.19
CA ILE A 102 1.60 12.42 -16.29
C ILE A 102 2.03 10.95 -16.25
N LEU A 103 2.36 10.42 -15.08
CA LEU A 103 2.74 9.02 -14.93
C LEU A 103 1.59 8.06 -15.26
N HIS A 104 0.38 8.41 -14.88
CA HIS A 104 -0.81 7.64 -15.26
C HIS A 104 -1.03 7.63 -16.77
N GLY A 105 -0.84 8.77 -17.45
CA GLY A 105 -0.87 8.85 -18.91
C GLY A 105 0.17 7.93 -19.56
N LYS A 106 1.44 7.98 -19.07
CA LYS A 106 2.51 7.09 -19.54
C LYS A 106 2.18 5.61 -19.34
N LEU A 107 1.65 5.22 -18.20
CA LEU A 107 1.22 3.86 -17.92
C LEU A 107 0.14 3.41 -18.91
N THR A 108 -0.84 4.28 -19.18
CA THR A 108 -1.90 4.02 -20.15
C THR A 108 -1.34 3.80 -21.55
N GLU A 109 -0.40 4.61 -22.00
CA GLU A 109 0.29 4.46 -23.30
C GLU A 109 1.05 3.13 -23.39
N LEU A 110 1.81 2.76 -22.34
CA LEU A 110 2.53 1.50 -22.31
C LEU A 110 1.60 0.28 -22.41
N ILE A 111 0.48 0.32 -21.69
CA ILE A 111 -0.51 -0.76 -21.74
C ILE A 111 -1.16 -0.84 -23.12
N HIS A 112 -1.54 0.30 -23.71
CA HIS A 112 -2.08 0.34 -25.06
C HIS A 112 -1.11 -0.20 -26.10
N HIS A 113 0.16 0.21 -26.00
CA HIS A 113 1.21 -0.27 -26.90
C HIS A 113 1.41 -1.78 -26.78
N ALA A 114 1.45 -2.30 -25.55
CA ALA A 114 1.62 -3.72 -25.28
C ALA A 114 0.44 -4.59 -25.74
N GLN A 115 -0.74 -3.99 -25.91
CA GLN A 115 -1.96 -4.66 -26.41
C GLN A 115 -2.18 -4.45 -27.91
N ASP A 116 -1.33 -3.69 -28.59
CA ASP A 116 -1.44 -3.48 -30.04
C ASP A 116 -1.11 -4.78 -30.79
N PRO A 117 -1.99 -5.29 -31.66
CA PRO A 117 -1.70 -6.46 -32.49
C PRO A 117 -0.45 -6.33 -33.37
N LYS A 118 0.03 -5.11 -33.58
CA LYS A 118 1.25 -4.80 -34.35
C LYS A 118 2.51 -4.70 -33.48
N SER A 119 2.40 -4.89 -32.17
CA SER A 119 3.58 -4.96 -31.29
C SER A 119 4.40 -6.22 -31.56
N ASP A 120 5.64 -6.27 -31.09
CA ASP A 120 6.61 -7.36 -31.38
C ASP A 120 6.09 -8.78 -31.11
N LYS A 121 5.11 -8.94 -30.20
CA LYS A 121 4.45 -10.21 -29.91
C LYS A 121 2.93 -10.22 -30.15
N GLY A 122 2.40 -9.21 -30.82
CA GLY A 122 0.97 -9.08 -31.05
C GLY A 122 0.22 -8.80 -29.73
N VAL A 123 -0.85 -9.52 -29.46
CA VAL A 123 -1.68 -9.32 -28.25
C VAL A 123 -1.02 -9.85 -26.97
N GLU A 124 0.05 -10.64 -27.08
CA GLU A 124 0.79 -11.17 -25.93
C GLU A 124 1.84 -10.18 -25.45
N ILE A 125 1.74 -9.77 -24.19
CA ILE A 125 2.68 -8.84 -23.56
C ILE A 125 4.05 -9.51 -23.41
N SER A 126 5.09 -8.94 -24.03
CA SER A 126 6.47 -9.41 -23.93
C SER A 126 7.06 -9.21 -22.53
N ILE A 127 8.18 -9.89 -22.23
CA ILE A 127 8.89 -9.73 -20.94
C ILE A 127 9.38 -8.30 -20.75
N LEU A 128 9.82 -7.63 -21.83
CA LEU A 128 10.28 -6.24 -21.77
C LEU A 128 9.13 -5.29 -21.48
N GLU A 129 8.01 -5.43 -22.16
CA GLU A 129 6.80 -4.61 -21.91
C GLU A 129 6.26 -4.81 -20.51
N LYS A 130 6.25 -6.06 -19.97
CA LYS A 130 5.90 -6.32 -18.58
C LYS A 130 6.80 -5.58 -17.61
N LYS A 131 8.11 -5.53 -17.89
CA LYS A 131 9.07 -4.80 -17.06
C LYS A 131 8.78 -3.30 -17.08
N GLU A 132 8.61 -2.72 -18.26
CA GLU A 132 8.32 -1.28 -18.42
C GLU A 132 7.00 -0.88 -17.76
N ILE A 133 5.96 -1.69 -17.89
CA ILE A 133 4.66 -1.48 -17.23
C ILE A 133 4.82 -1.53 -15.72
N ASN A 134 5.55 -2.52 -15.17
CA ASN A 134 5.78 -2.64 -13.73
C ASN A 134 6.60 -1.47 -13.17
N GLU A 135 7.61 -0.98 -13.90
CA GLU A 135 8.37 0.22 -13.51
C GLU A 135 7.45 1.45 -13.47
N ALA A 136 6.59 1.64 -14.47
CA ALA A 136 5.64 2.75 -14.50
C ALA A 136 4.58 2.66 -13.38
N ILE A 137 4.14 1.46 -13.03
CA ILE A 137 3.24 1.22 -11.89
C ILE A 137 3.95 1.63 -10.60
N THR A 138 5.18 1.17 -10.37
CA THR A 138 5.97 1.49 -9.17
C THR A 138 6.19 3.00 -9.03
N ASP A 139 6.49 3.70 -10.11
CA ASP A 139 6.64 5.17 -10.12
C ASP A 139 5.33 5.86 -9.71
N LEU A 140 4.19 5.40 -10.21
CA LEU A 140 2.88 5.95 -9.87
C LEU A 140 2.52 5.69 -8.40
N GLU A 141 2.76 4.47 -7.91
CA GLU A 141 2.55 4.11 -6.51
C GLU A 141 3.37 4.99 -5.57
N ASN A 142 4.65 5.22 -5.89
CA ASN A 142 5.52 6.12 -5.14
C ASN A 142 4.97 7.55 -5.08
N LYS A 143 4.40 8.07 -6.18
CA LYS A 143 3.80 9.42 -6.18
C LYS A 143 2.51 9.48 -5.37
N ILE A 144 1.66 8.46 -5.45
CA ILE A 144 0.45 8.35 -4.62
C ILE A 144 0.83 8.29 -3.14
N MET A 145 1.88 7.54 -2.80
CA MET A 145 2.40 7.48 -1.43
C MET A 145 2.88 8.84 -0.95
N LYS A 146 3.63 9.59 -1.79
CA LYS A 146 4.06 10.96 -1.46
C LYS A 146 2.88 11.90 -1.21
N ILE A 147 1.78 11.78 -1.95
CA ILE A 147 0.55 12.55 -1.69
C ILE A 147 0.00 12.24 -0.29
N LYS A 148 -0.15 10.95 0.04
CA LYS A 148 -0.62 10.53 1.37
C LYS A 148 0.25 11.11 2.49
N MET A 149 1.59 10.96 2.37
CA MET A 149 2.54 11.50 3.35
C MET A 149 2.42 13.02 3.50
N THR A 150 2.25 13.75 2.40
CA THR A 150 2.16 15.21 2.44
C THR A 150 0.88 15.67 3.11
N ILE A 151 -0.24 14.96 2.90
CA ILE A 151 -1.51 15.23 3.57
C ILE A 151 -1.35 15.02 5.08
N ASP A 152 -0.77 13.88 5.50
CA ASP A 152 -0.58 13.54 6.92
C ASP A 152 0.37 14.49 7.66
N THR A 153 1.28 15.16 6.96
CA THR A 153 2.25 16.09 7.58
C THR A 153 1.80 17.54 7.60
N LYS A 154 0.83 17.92 6.74
CA LYS A 154 0.39 19.30 6.60
C LYS A 154 -0.97 19.60 7.27
N PHE A 155 -1.75 18.56 7.53
CA PHE A 155 -3.10 18.66 8.08
C PHE A 155 -3.29 17.73 9.27
#